data_9220cbfcfac11e7bb45b250a055d4c01
#
_entry.id   9220cbfcfac11e7bb45b250a055d4c01
#
_cell.length_a   1.000
_cell.length_b   1.000
_cell.length_c   1.000
_cell.angle_alpha   90.00
_cell.angle_beta   90.00
_cell.angle_gamma   90.00
#
_symmetry.space_group_name_H-M   'P 1'
#
loop_
_entity.id
_entity.type
_entity.pdbx_description
1 polymer ?
#
loop_
_entity_poly.entity_id
_entity_poly.type
_entity_poly.pdbx_seq_one_letter_code
_entity_poly.pdbx_strand_id
1 'polypeptide(L)'
;MKNYTDYIVEQAQKLLSIDSPSGYTQNAAAWLMGTYREMGYEPQLTTKGGVLVQISEGVANNPSDPSKGPILVMAHTDTLGAMVSSITSNGRLKLTPLGGMNANNAEAENCRIITRSGKTYTGTFQLCNASVHVNGEYSETKRSYKDMEVLLDEIITSAEDVKNPVSYTHLRAHET
;
A
#
# COMPACT_ATOMS: atom_id res chain seq x y z
N MET A 1 -28.03 -9.04 -20.09
CA MET A 1 -26.56 -9.25 -20.18
C MET A 1 -25.95 -8.70 -18.89
N LYS A 2 -25.19 -9.51 -18.14
CA LYS A 2 -24.43 -8.97 -17.02
C LYS A 2 -23.45 -7.93 -17.57
N ASN A 3 -23.46 -6.73 -17.02
CA ASN A 3 -22.49 -5.71 -17.40
C ASN A 3 -21.16 -6.02 -16.69
N TYR A 4 -20.27 -6.71 -17.38
CA TYR A 4 -18.95 -7.07 -16.84
C TYR A 4 -18.11 -5.84 -16.49
N THR A 5 -18.32 -4.73 -17.18
CA THR A 5 -17.60 -3.48 -16.89
C THR A 5 -17.93 -2.94 -15.49
N ASP A 6 -19.22 -2.87 -15.15
CA ASP A 6 -19.63 -2.42 -13.82
C ASP A 6 -19.11 -3.33 -12.71
N TYR A 7 -19.16 -4.64 -12.95
CA TYR A 7 -18.59 -5.62 -12.02
C TYR A 7 -17.07 -5.42 -11.83
N ILE A 8 -16.32 -5.27 -12.93
CA ILE A 8 -14.86 -5.05 -12.85
C ILE A 8 -14.54 -3.77 -12.09
N VAL A 9 -15.24 -2.68 -12.37
CA VAL A 9 -15.04 -1.39 -11.68
C VAL A 9 -15.35 -1.54 -10.19
N GLU A 10 -16.45 -2.18 -9.83
CA GLU A 10 -16.82 -2.41 -8.43
C GLU A 10 -15.76 -3.24 -7.68
N GLN A 11 -15.29 -4.36 -8.27
CA GLN A 11 -14.27 -5.20 -7.64
C GLN A 11 -12.92 -4.48 -7.55
N ALA A 12 -12.54 -3.71 -8.57
CA ALA A 12 -11.34 -2.90 -8.54
C ALA A 12 -11.38 -1.85 -7.42
N GLN A 13 -12.50 -1.14 -7.26
CA GLN A 13 -12.68 -0.19 -6.18
C GLN A 13 -12.56 -0.86 -4.80
N LYS A 14 -13.18 -2.02 -4.60
CA LYS A 14 -13.10 -2.77 -3.35
C LYS A 14 -11.67 -3.19 -3.04
N LEU A 15 -10.98 -3.80 -3.99
CA LEU A 15 -9.61 -4.28 -3.81
C LEU A 15 -8.64 -3.13 -3.58
N LEU A 16 -8.70 -2.07 -4.38
CA LEU A 16 -7.82 -0.91 -4.28
C LEU A 16 -8.08 -0.06 -3.02
N SER A 17 -9.24 -0.19 -2.38
CA SER A 17 -9.51 0.46 -1.10
C SER A 17 -8.83 -0.23 0.09
N ILE A 18 -8.33 -1.45 -0.09
CA ILE A 18 -7.61 -2.20 0.94
C ILE A 18 -6.15 -1.75 0.98
N ASP A 19 -5.67 -1.30 2.14
CA ASP A 19 -4.26 -0.97 2.34
C ASP A 19 -3.40 -2.20 2.16
N SER A 20 -2.59 -2.23 1.11
CA SER A 20 -1.76 -3.39 0.74
C SER A 20 -0.37 -2.99 0.21
N PRO A 21 0.38 -2.10 0.88
CA PRO A 21 1.74 -1.83 0.44
C PRO A 21 2.59 -3.11 0.51
N SER A 22 3.64 -3.19 -0.32
CA SER A 22 4.52 -4.36 -0.38
C SER A 22 5.00 -4.76 1.01
N GLY A 23 4.83 -6.03 1.36
CA GLY A 23 5.09 -6.57 2.71
C GLY A 23 3.93 -6.45 3.70
N TYR A 24 2.82 -5.78 3.34
CA TYR A 24 1.60 -5.67 4.15
C TYR A 24 0.35 -6.00 3.31
N THR A 25 0.38 -7.11 2.57
CA THR A 25 -0.64 -7.51 1.60
C THR A 25 -1.65 -8.52 2.12
N GLN A 26 -1.55 -8.92 3.39
CA GLN A 26 -2.39 -9.99 3.97
C GLN A 26 -3.89 -9.69 3.92
N ASN A 27 -4.31 -8.43 4.07
CA ASN A 27 -5.72 -8.07 4.02
C ASN A 27 -6.29 -8.16 2.60
N ALA A 28 -5.52 -7.72 1.59
CA ALA A 28 -5.89 -7.87 0.19
C ALA A 28 -5.94 -9.35 -0.22
N ALA A 29 -4.96 -10.14 0.23
CA ALA A 29 -4.95 -11.59 -0.01
C ALA A 29 -6.16 -12.28 0.66
N ALA A 30 -6.50 -11.93 1.89
CA ALA A 30 -7.68 -12.46 2.58
C ALA A 30 -8.99 -12.12 1.85
N TRP A 31 -9.11 -10.87 1.38
CA TRP A 31 -10.26 -10.44 0.60
C TRP A 31 -10.38 -11.23 -0.70
N LEU A 32 -9.28 -11.39 -1.45
CA LEU A 32 -9.26 -12.20 -2.67
C LEU A 32 -9.62 -13.66 -2.41
N MET A 33 -9.08 -14.27 -1.34
CA MET A 33 -9.42 -15.63 -0.94
C MET A 33 -10.94 -15.79 -0.70
N GLY A 34 -11.55 -14.81 0.00
CA GLY A 34 -13.00 -14.78 0.23
C GLY A 34 -13.78 -14.65 -1.08
N THR A 35 -13.43 -13.67 -1.89
CA THR A 35 -14.11 -13.40 -3.17
C THR A 35 -14.07 -14.61 -4.12
N TYR A 36 -12.94 -15.29 -4.24
CA TYR A 36 -12.85 -16.47 -5.09
C TYR A 36 -13.67 -17.66 -4.54
N ARG A 37 -13.73 -17.82 -3.20
CA ARG A 37 -14.61 -18.84 -2.59
C ARG A 37 -16.09 -18.56 -2.85
N GLU A 38 -16.52 -17.31 -2.77
CA GLU A 38 -17.88 -16.89 -3.10
C GLU A 38 -18.25 -17.18 -4.56
N MET A 39 -17.26 -17.17 -5.46
CA MET A 39 -17.41 -17.56 -6.86
C MET A 39 -17.43 -19.08 -7.06
N GLY A 40 -17.22 -19.88 -6.01
CA GLY A 40 -17.18 -21.35 -6.06
C GLY A 40 -15.81 -21.95 -6.38
N TYR A 41 -14.73 -21.19 -6.29
CA TYR A 41 -13.37 -21.67 -6.49
C TYR A 41 -12.68 -22.06 -5.17
N GLU A 42 -11.60 -22.82 -5.27
CA GLU A 42 -10.74 -23.23 -4.14
C GLU A 42 -9.40 -22.49 -4.19
N PRO A 43 -9.34 -21.22 -3.73
CA PRO A 43 -8.10 -20.45 -3.74
C PRO A 43 -7.10 -20.97 -2.71
N GLN A 44 -5.81 -20.90 -3.04
CA GLN A 44 -4.70 -21.30 -2.19
C GLN A 44 -3.80 -20.09 -1.91
N LEU A 45 -3.40 -19.93 -0.64
CA LEU A 45 -2.42 -18.94 -0.25
C LEU A 45 -1.01 -19.54 -0.44
N THR A 46 -0.19 -18.86 -1.23
CA THR A 46 1.22 -19.27 -1.41
C THR A 46 2.07 -18.87 -0.20
N THR A 47 3.25 -19.48 -0.06
CA THR A 47 4.21 -19.15 1.02
C THR A 47 4.64 -17.69 1.05
N LYS A 48 4.56 -16.97 -0.07
CA LYS A 48 4.87 -15.54 -0.18
C LYS A 48 3.63 -14.63 -0.09
N GLY A 49 2.48 -15.17 0.28
CA GLY A 49 1.25 -14.40 0.45
C GLY A 49 0.48 -14.12 -0.85
N GLY A 50 0.88 -14.69 -1.98
CA GLY A 50 0.09 -14.62 -3.22
C GLY A 50 -1.12 -15.55 -3.17
N VAL A 51 -2.19 -15.19 -3.87
CA VAL A 51 -3.39 -16.03 -4.01
C VAL A 51 -3.36 -16.74 -5.35
N LEU A 52 -3.39 -18.05 -5.33
CA LEU A 52 -3.43 -18.91 -6.52
C LEU A 52 -4.81 -19.54 -6.64
N VAL A 53 -5.42 -19.44 -7.81
CA VAL A 53 -6.75 -20.00 -8.10
C VAL A 53 -6.71 -20.76 -9.42
N GLN A 54 -7.21 -21.97 -9.40
CA GLN A 54 -7.48 -22.73 -10.63
C GLN A 54 -8.91 -22.45 -11.08
N ILE A 55 -9.07 -21.78 -12.23
CA ILE A 55 -10.38 -21.38 -12.78
C ILE A 55 -10.94 -22.32 -13.83
N SER A 56 -10.16 -23.26 -14.33
CA SER A 56 -10.64 -24.31 -15.25
C SER A 56 -10.16 -25.67 -14.81
N GLU A 57 -10.99 -26.71 -14.99
CA GLU A 57 -10.57 -28.08 -14.78
C GLU A 57 -9.44 -28.42 -15.77
N GLY A 58 -8.39 -28.99 -15.21
CA GLY A 58 -7.07 -29.04 -15.77
C GLY A 58 -6.94 -29.47 -17.22
N VAL A 59 -6.33 -28.64 -18.00
CA VAL A 59 -5.54 -29.10 -19.14
C VAL A 59 -4.28 -29.74 -18.54
N ALA A 60 -4.22 -31.07 -18.56
CA ALA A 60 -3.02 -31.76 -18.11
C ALA A 60 -1.81 -31.25 -18.89
N ASN A 61 -0.70 -31.00 -18.20
CA ASN A 61 0.58 -30.75 -18.86
C ASN A 61 0.80 -31.83 -19.92
N ASN A 62 0.86 -31.44 -21.18
CA ASN A 62 1.24 -32.35 -22.24
C ASN A 62 2.77 -32.17 -22.48
N PRO A 63 3.62 -33.09 -22.00
CA PRO A 63 5.05 -32.97 -22.18
C PRO A 63 5.49 -32.94 -23.64
N SER A 64 4.65 -33.47 -24.53
CA SER A 64 4.88 -33.55 -25.97
C SER A 64 4.44 -32.30 -26.74
N ASP A 65 3.64 -31.44 -26.12
CA ASP A 65 3.17 -30.18 -26.71
C ASP A 65 2.99 -29.09 -25.63
N PRO A 66 4.06 -28.36 -25.30
CA PRO A 66 3.99 -27.29 -24.29
C PRO A 66 2.98 -26.18 -24.62
N SER A 67 2.57 -26.03 -25.89
CA SER A 67 1.56 -25.05 -26.30
C SER A 67 0.16 -25.39 -25.82
N LYS A 68 -0.06 -26.64 -25.36
CA LYS A 68 -1.33 -27.15 -24.81
C LYS A 68 -1.32 -27.26 -23.28
N GLY A 69 -0.33 -26.68 -22.63
CA GLY A 69 -0.25 -26.62 -21.18
C GLY A 69 -1.22 -25.61 -20.57
N PRO A 70 -1.33 -25.58 -19.23
CA PRO A 70 -2.13 -24.59 -18.51
C PRO A 70 -1.60 -23.19 -18.74
N ILE A 71 -2.51 -22.23 -18.89
CA ILE A 71 -2.17 -20.80 -18.98
C ILE A 71 -2.18 -20.22 -17.57
N LEU A 72 -1.07 -19.58 -17.17
CA LEU A 72 -0.99 -18.82 -15.94
C LEU A 72 -1.20 -17.33 -16.24
N VAL A 73 -2.23 -16.75 -15.62
CA VAL A 73 -2.47 -15.30 -15.63
C VAL A 73 -2.03 -14.74 -14.30
N MET A 74 -1.18 -13.72 -14.30
CA MET A 74 -0.65 -13.11 -13.08
C MET A 74 -0.94 -11.61 -13.05
N ALA A 75 -1.26 -11.11 -11.88
CA ALA A 75 -1.39 -9.68 -11.57
C ALA A 75 -0.90 -9.41 -10.15
N HIS A 76 -0.43 -8.20 -9.88
CA HIS A 76 -0.07 -7.80 -8.53
C HIS A 76 -1.22 -7.05 -7.85
N THR A 77 -1.28 -7.12 -6.52
CA THR A 77 -2.29 -6.47 -5.69
C THR A 77 -1.68 -5.50 -4.68
N ASP A 78 -0.35 -5.47 -4.59
CA ASP A 78 0.32 -4.53 -3.73
C ASP A 78 0.20 -3.10 -4.29
N THR A 79 -0.07 -2.17 -3.39
CA THR A 79 -0.23 -0.75 -3.67
C THR A 79 1.02 0.01 -3.26
N LEU A 80 1.13 1.25 -3.72
CA LEU A 80 2.19 2.15 -3.29
C LEU A 80 2.09 2.47 -1.80
N GLY A 81 3.23 2.65 -1.16
CA GLY A 81 3.29 3.00 0.25
C GLY A 81 4.71 3.26 0.71
N ALA A 82 4.85 3.46 2.01
CA ALA A 82 6.14 3.65 2.65
C ALA A 82 6.16 3.03 4.05
N MET A 83 7.35 2.81 4.57
CA MET A 83 7.55 2.37 5.94
C MET A 83 8.20 3.49 6.75
N VAL A 84 7.77 3.67 8.00
CA VAL A 84 8.43 4.60 8.91
C VAL A 84 9.84 4.07 9.23
N SER A 85 10.85 4.88 8.89
CA SER A 85 12.25 4.56 9.12
C SER A 85 12.78 5.11 10.44
N SER A 86 12.29 6.28 10.85
CA SER A 86 12.67 6.91 12.12
C SER A 86 11.66 7.97 12.56
N ILE A 87 11.76 8.37 13.83
CA ILE A 87 11.02 9.48 14.41
C ILE A 87 12.03 10.58 14.71
N THR A 88 11.74 11.79 14.25
CA THR A 88 12.58 12.97 14.54
C THR A 88 12.36 13.45 15.98
N SER A 89 13.26 14.31 16.49
CA SER A 89 13.17 14.85 17.86
C SER A 89 11.86 15.60 18.14
N ASN A 90 11.27 16.22 17.12
CA ASN A 90 10.00 16.93 17.19
C ASN A 90 8.77 16.04 16.85
N GLY A 91 8.96 14.71 16.78
CA GLY A 91 7.86 13.74 16.58
C GLY A 91 7.38 13.59 15.14
N ARG A 92 8.12 14.10 14.15
CA ARG A 92 7.81 13.84 12.73
C ARG A 92 8.31 12.47 12.30
N LEU A 93 7.68 11.87 11.29
CA LEU A 93 8.04 10.55 10.80
C LEU A 93 8.85 10.66 9.52
N LYS A 94 10.04 10.07 9.52
CA LYS A 94 10.83 9.84 8.32
C LYS A 94 10.43 8.51 7.70
N LEU A 95 10.42 8.48 6.37
CA LEU A 95 9.94 7.34 5.61
C LEU A 95 11.03 6.72 4.75
N THR A 96 10.85 5.43 4.47
CA THR A 96 11.51 4.72 3.37
C THR A 96 10.43 4.19 2.41
N PRO A 97 10.56 4.37 1.09
CA PRO A 97 9.54 3.94 0.13
C PRO A 97 9.42 2.42 0.11
N LEU A 98 8.20 1.94 -0.10
CA LEU A 98 7.89 0.57 -0.46
C LEU A 98 7.40 0.57 -1.92
N GLY A 99 8.13 -0.13 -2.79
CA GLY A 99 7.89 -0.05 -4.23
C GLY A 99 8.32 1.29 -4.84
N GLY A 100 7.66 1.72 -5.90
CA GLY A 100 8.04 2.86 -6.74
C GLY A 100 7.32 4.17 -6.43
N MET A 101 6.88 4.40 -5.19
CA MET A 101 6.18 5.64 -4.85
C MET A 101 7.10 6.86 -5.03
N ASN A 102 6.67 7.79 -5.89
CA ASN A 102 7.40 9.04 -6.12
C ASN A 102 6.99 10.08 -5.06
N ALA A 103 7.98 10.66 -4.39
CA ALA A 103 7.73 11.66 -3.34
C ALA A 103 7.00 12.91 -3.86
N ASN A 104 7.20 13.31 -5.13
CA ASN A 104 6.48 14.43 -5.73
C ASN A 104 4.96 14.18 -5.80
N ASN A 105 4.56 12.93 -6.08
CA ASN A 105 3.14 12.59 -6.21
C ASN A 105 2.44 12.44 -4.85
N ALA A 106 3.22 12.30 -3.79
CA ALA A 106 2.71 12.12 -2.42
C ALA A 106 2.82 13.40 -1.56
N GLU A 107 3.41 14.49 -2.09
CA GLU A 107 3.50 15.77 -1.36
C GLU A 107 2.10 16.33 -1.11
N ALA A 108 1.86 16.77 0.11
CA ALA A 108 0.61 17.30 0.62
C ALA A 108 -0.59 16.31 0.66
N GLU A 109 -0.34 15.04 0.33
CA GLU A 109 -1.38 14.01 0.44
C GLU A 109 -1.60 13.59 1.89
N ASN A 110 -2.87 13.34 2.21
CA ASN A 110 -3.24 12.70 3.46
C ASN A 110 -2.85 11.23 3.45
N CYS A 111 -2.26 10.78 4.51
CA CYS A 111 -1.83 9.39 4.63
C CYS A 111 -2.38 8.74 5.90
N ARG A 112 -2.50 7.42 5.86
CA ARG A 112 -2.81 6.59 7.02
C ARG A 112 -1.57 5.90 7.52
N ILE A 113 -1.33 5.98 8.81
CA ILE A 113 -0.20 5.35 9.50
C ILE A 113 -0.75 4.19 10.32
N ILE A 114 -0.44 2.97 9.92
CA ILE A 114 -0.89 1.76 10.60
C ILE A 114 0.20 1.29 11.56
N THR A 115 -0.14 1.16 12.83
CA THR A 115 0.79 0.73 13.87
C THR A 115 0.86 -0.79 13.96
N ARG A 116 1.86 -1.32 14.67
CA ARG A 116 1.96 -2.77 14.96
C ARG A 116 0.78 -3.30 15.78
N SER A 117 0.15 -2.44 16.58
CA SER A 117 -1.05 -2.81 17.34
C SER A 117 -2.34 -2.78 16.49
N GLY A 118 -2.26 -2.39 15.21
CA GLY A 118 -3.41 -2.25 14.33
C GLY A 118 -4.14 -0.91 14.45
N LYS A 119 -3.69 0.00 15.34
CA LYS A 119 -4.27 1.35 15.42
C LYS A 119 -3.85 2.18 14.21
N THR A 120 -4.77 2.94 13.66
CA THR A 120 -4.53 3.83 12.53
C THR A 120 -4.54 5.28 12.99
N TYR A 121 -3.56 6.04 12.51
CA TYR A 121 -3.47 7.50 12.64
C TYR A 121 -3.51 8.12 11.26
N THR A 122 -3.80 9.41 11.19
CA THR A 122 -3.73 10.20 9.95
C THR A 122 -2.60 11.22 10.03
N GLY A 123 -2.19 11.72 8.88
CA GLY A 123 -1.15 12.72 8.79
C GLY A 123 -0.95 13.17 7.36
N THR A 124 -0.08 14.15 7.18
CA THR A 124 0.25 14.73 5.87
C THR A 124 1.72 14.53 5.56
N PHE A 125 2.04 14.07 4.36
CA PHE A 125 3.41 13.95 3.87
C PHE A 125 3.84 15.25 3.21
N GLN A 126 4.91 15.88 3.70
CA GLN A 126 5.32 17.20 3.28
C GLN A 126 6.85 17.37 3.34
N LEU A 127 7.37 18.46 2.78
CA LEU A 127 8.76 18.88 3.01
C LEU A 127 9.01 19.15 4.48
N CYS A 128 10.23 18.88 4.95
CA CYS A 128 10.67 19.23 6.32
C CYS A 128 10.58 20.75 6.56
N ASN A 129 10.82 21.55 5.54
CA ASN A 129 10.61 23.01 5.54
C ASN A 129 9.52 23.37 4.52
N ALA A 130 8.27 23.09 4.88
CA ALA A 130 7.11 23.13 3.96
C ALA A 130 6.53 24.54 3.74
N SER A 131 6.95 25.55 4.49
CA SER A 131 6.38 26.89 4.35
C SER A 131 7.02 27.68 3.22
N VAL A 132 6.27 27.92 2.14
CA VAL A 132 6.70 28.74 1.01
C VAL A 132 7.05 30.19 1.41
N HIS A 133 6.46 30.71 2.50
CA HIS A 133 6.72 32.08 2.99
C HIS A 133 8.02 32.21 3.78
N VAL A 134 8.56 31.11 4.26
CA VAL A 134 9.78 31.07 5.09
C VAL A 134 10.94 30.37 4.37
N ASN A 135 10.61 29.39 3.52
CA ASN A 135 11.58 28.65 2.74
C ASN A 135 11.80 29.31 1.38
N GLY A 136 12.81 30.16 1.25
CA GLY A 136 13.15 30.81 -0.01
C GLY A 136 13.55 29.86 -1.13
N GLU A 137 13.90 28.61 -0.81
CA GLU A 137 14.29 27.57 -1.76
C GLU A 137 13.17 26.53 -1.98
N TYR A 138 11.94 26.83 -1.53
CA TYR A 138 10.83 25.88 -1.58
C TYR A 138 10.62 25.27 -2.98
N SER A 139 10.64 26.09 -4.01
CA SER A 139 10.41 25.66 -5.39
C SER A 139 11.57 24.83 -5.96
N GLU A 140 12.79 25.08 -5.51
CA GLU A 140 14.01 24.42 -5.98
C GLU A 140 14.35 23.16 -5.17
N THR A 141 13.75 23.01 -3.98
CA THR A 141 13.99 21.87 -3.11
C THR A 141 13.47 20.59 -3.77
N LYS A 142 14.36 19.64 -4.04
CA LYS A 142 13.98 18.33 -4.58
C LYS A 142 13.12 17.57 -3.58
N ARG A 143 11.97 17.05 -4.06
CA ARG A 143 11.12 16.17 -3.27
C ARG A 143 11.75 14.79 -3.18
N SER A 144 12.42 14.52 -2.08
CA SER A 144 13.02 13.23 -1.80
C SER A 144 12.63 12.76 -0.40
N TYR A 145 12.63 11.45 -0.15
CA TYR A 145 12.30 10.91 1.17
C TYR A 145 13.22 11.44 2.29
N LYS A 146 14.43 11.87 1.94
CA LYS A 146 15.35 12.52 2.88
C LYS A 146 14.86 13.90 3.32
N ASP A 147 14.29 14.65 2.38
CA ASP A 147 13.91 16.05 2.57
C ASP A 147 12.42 16.19 2.94
N MET A 148 11.71 15.07 3.05
CA MET A 148 10.30 15.02 3.40
C MET A 148 10.05 14.28 4.71
N GLU A 149 8.89 14.52 5.31
CA GLU A 149 8.45 13.90 6.56
C GLU A 149 6.92 13.85 6.64
N VAL A 150 6.39 13.02 7.54
CA VAL A 150 4.96 13.02 7.87
C VAL A 150 4.74 13.83 9.14
N LEU A 151 3.80 14.75 9.05
CA LEU A 151 3.18 15.43 10.17
C LEU A 151 1.91 14.66 10.54
N LEU A 152 1.86 14.13 11.76
CA LEU A 152 0.65 13.46 12.29
C LEU A 152 -0.42 14.51 12.65
N ASP A 153 -1.70 14.13 12.48
CA ASP A 153 -2.87 14.95 12.86
C ASP A 153 -3.18 14.86 14.38
N GLU A 154 -2.11 14.74 15.18
CA GLU A 154 -2.16 14.65 16.63
C GLU A 154 -1.31 15.76 17.25
N ILE A 155 -1.60 16.13 18.49
CA ILE A 155 -0.77 17.09 19.21
C ILE A 155 0.53 16.40 19.63
N ILE A 156 1.58 16.62 18.87
CA ILE A 156 2.90 16.01 19.04
C ILE A 156 3.96 17.10 19.06
N THR A 157 4.77 17.10 20.08
CA THR A 157 5.85 18.06 20.28
C THR A 157 7.22 17.39 20.39
N SER A 158 7.25 16.09 20.64
CA SER A 158 8.48 15.33 20.84
C SER A 158 8.41 13.91 20.28
N ALA A 159 9.56 13.28 20.11
CA ALA A 159 9.66 11.87 19.74
C ALA A 159 9.00 10.95 20.77
N GLU A 160 8.93 11.33 22.04
CA GLU A 160 8.36 10.51 23.11
C GLU A 160 6.84 10.45 23.00
N ASP A 161 6.19 11.54 22.59
CA ASP A 161 4.74 11.59 22.36
C ASP A 161 4.31 10.55 21.31
N VAL A 162 5.22 10.19 20.42
CA VAL A 162 4.99 9.29 19.30
C VAL A 162 5.39 7.86 19.62
N LYS A 163 6.42 7.61 20.41
CA LYS A 163 6.94 6.27 20.73
C LYS A 163 5.95 5.42 21.53
N ASN A 164 5.22 6.01 22.46
CA ASN A 164 4.34 5.29 23.37
C ASN A 164 3.01 4.83 22.72
N PRO A 165 2.30 5.65 21.94
CA PRO A 165 1.08 5.21 21.26
C PRO A 165 1.33 4.52 19.91
N VAL A 166 2.49 4.73 19.27
CA VAL A 166 2.67 4.43 17.85
C VAL A 166 3.95 3.62 17.60
N SER A 167 3.86 2.32 17.79
CA SER A 167 4.88 1.39 17.28
C SER A 167 4.54 1.07 15.81
N TYR A 168 5.28 1.65 14.86
CA TYR A 168 4.92 1.74 13.44
C TYR A 168 5.15 0.49 12.61
N THR A 169 4.34 0.37 11.52
CA THR A 169 4.69 -0.57 10.45
C THR A 169 4.48 -0.02 9.04
N HIS A 170 3.38 0.62 8.71
CA HIS A 170 3.10 0.95 7.30
C HIS A 170 2.36 2.28 7.14
N LEU A 171 2.60 2.95 6.02
CA LEU A 171 1.95 4.18 5.61
C LEU A 171 1.44 4.03 4.19
N ARG A 172 0.19 4.42 3.94
CA ARG A 172 -0.38 4.57 2.62
C ARG A 172 -0.68 6.04 2.33
N ALA A 173 -0.15 6.56 1.22
CA ALA A 173 -0.65 7.80 0.64
C ALA A 173 -1.92 7.48 -0.18
N HIS A 174 -2.95 8.32 -0.09
CA HIS A 174 -4.08 8.26 -0.99
C HIS A 174 -3.66 8.86 -2.33
N GLU A 175 -3.59 8.02 -3.35
CA GLU A 175 -3.65 8.51 -4.73
C GLU A 175 -5.13 8.55 -5.14
N THR A 176 -5.62 9.72 -5.39
CA THR A 176 -6.94 9.94 -6.01
C THR A 176 -6.89 9.64 -7.50
#